data_442bfdf5303f79a2b1804643ba782636
#
_entry.id   442bfdf5303f79a2b1804643ba782636
#
_cell.length_a   1.000
_cell.length_b   1.000
_cell.length_c   1.000
_cell.angle_alpha   90.00
_cell.angle_beta   90.00
_cell.angle_gamma   90.00
#
_symmetry.space_group_name_H-M   'P 1'
#
loop_
_entity.id
_entity.type
_entity.pdbx_description
1 polymer ?
#
loop_
_entity_poly.entity_id
_entity_poly.type
_entity_poly.pdbx_seq_one_letter_code
_entity_poly.pdbx_strand_id
1 'polypeptide(L)'
;MRRIEGHADHVVVVGAGLAGLSTALHLLGAGRRVTIVEREDFPGGRAGRLDVTDDHGTYALDTGPTVLTMPELLDSAFAAVGETTADRLDLVRLDPAYRAEFADGSAIAVHTDAAAMEHEIREQCGPDSAAGYRRLRRWLTDLYRAEMDGFIGANMDSPLSLLGPDLARLAALGGFGRLGKRIDRFLPDERLRRVFSFQALYAGVSPRDALGAYGVIAYMDTVAGVYFPRGGMRMMGTALAGAAADAGAEIHYGRTVTGLDRSGDRVTAVRHTGPDGADESLTPCDAVVLTPELPAAYALLGGAPRRPVGLRWSPSAVVVHAGMPAPAPGTAQHHHTISFGGSWAGTFREIIDEGRLMSDPSLLVTRPGLTDPSLQPGGREVMSVLAPCPNTAVAPGIDWDRVGPAYAEELFGVLADRGLVDPSVQPSWTRMWTPQDWAAAGMAAGTPFSASHTLAQTGPFRPRNLVRGTANAVLAGCGTTPGVGIPPVLISGRLAAERITGPRPTEHAGHGTAARTGP
;
A
#
# COMPACT_ATOMS: atom_id res chain seq x y z
N MET A 1 -14.95 -18.85 11.59
CA MET A 1 -13.89 -18.77 10.54
C MET A 1 -13.56 -20.15 10.03
N ARG A 2 -13.58 -20.35 8.70
CA ARG A 2 -13.11 -21.59 8.06
C ARG A 2 -11.58 -21.66 8.05
N ARG A 3 -11.03 -22.86 8.08
CA ARG A 3 -9.59 -23.12 7.98
C ARG A 3 -9.32 -24.07 6.82
N ILE A 4 -8.05 -24.26 6.48
CA ILE A 4 -7.60 -25.35 5.61
C ILE A 4 -7.96 -26.70 6.21
N GLU A 5 -7.97 -27.74 5.39
CA GLU A 5 -8.25 -29.10 5.86
C GLU A 5 -6.96 -29.81 6.25
N GLY A 6 -7.01 -30.54 7.37
CA GLY A 6 -5.88 -31.30 7.91
C GLY A 6 -4.87 -30.46 8.69
N HIS A 7 -3.86 -31.13 9.20
CA HIS A 7 -2.75 -30.54 9.92
C HIS A 7 -1.68 -30.03 8.93
N ALA A 8 -1.01 -28.95 9.25
CA ALA A 8 0.05 -28.37 8.44
C ALA A 8 1.24 -27.99 9.32
N ASP A 9 2.29 -28.83 9.33
CA ASP A 9 3.54 -28.54 10.05
C ASP A 9 4.51 -27.74 9.19
N HIS A 10 4.60 -28.06 7.90
CA HIS A 10 5.46 -27.35 6.96
C HIS A 10 4.61 -26.55 5.96
N VAL A 11 4.80 -25.24 5.97
CA VAL A 11 4.11 -24.32 5.09
C VAL A 11 5.11 -23.67 4.13
N VAL A 12 4.83 -23.76 2.83
CA VAL A 12 5.59 -23.00 1.83
C VAL A 12 4.85 -21.70 1.52
N VAL A 13 5.57 -20.58 1.63
CA VAL A 13 5.10 -19.25 1.28
C VAL A 13 5.73 -18.84 -0.05
N VAL A 14 4.92 -18.59 -1.06
CA VAL A 14 5.35 -18.14 -2.38
C VAL A 14 5.37 -16.63 -2.42
N GLY A 15 6.57 -16.05 -2.40
CA GLY A 15 6.86 -14.63 -2.41
C GLY A 15 7.26 -14.06 -1.05
N ALA A 16 8.41 -13.35 -1.00
CA ALA A 16 8.92 -12.61 0.14
C ALA A 16 8.49 -11.13 0.14
N GLY A 17 7.32 -10.81 -0.43
CA GLY A 17 6.69 -9.50 -0.26
C GLY A 17 6.15 -9.33 1.18
N LEU A 18 5.75 -8.11 1.56
CA LEU A 18 5.30 -7.81 2.93
C LEU A 18 4.18 -8.75 3.42
N ALA A 19 3.26 -9.17 2.55
CA ALA A 19 2.21 -10.13 2.91
C ALA A 19 2.76 -11.52 3.21
N GLY A 20 3.72 -12.00 2.41
CA GLY A 20 4.37 -13.30 2.60
C GLY A 20 5.21 -13.33 3.87
N LEU A 21 5.99 -12.26 4.10
CA LEU A 21 6.82 -12.12 5.29
C LEU A 21 5.97 -12.01 6.57
N SER A 22 4.89 -11.23 6.54
CA SER A 22 3.92 -11.19 7.65
C SER A 22 3.29 -12.56 7.90
N THR A 23 2.92 -13.29 6.83
CA THR A 23 2.42 -14.67 6.97
C THR A 23 3.45 -15.58 7.63
N ALA A 24 4.70 -15.52 7.17
CA ALA A 24 5.80 -16.34 7.68
C ALA A 24 6.03 -16.13 9.18
N LEU A 25 6.12 -14.86 9.62
CA LEU A 25 6.30 -14.54 11.04
C LEU A 25 5.15 -15.07 11.91
N HIS A 26 3.91 -14.89 11.48
CA HIS A 26 2.76 -15.42 12.23
C HIS A 26 2.71 -16.95 12.26
N LEU A 27 3.16 -17.63 11.19
CA LEU A 27 3.26 -19.09 11.16
C LEU A 27 4.39 -19.62 12.05
N LEU A 28 5.58 -19.00 11.99
CA LEU A 28 6.71 -19.33 12.84
C LEU A 28 6.36 -19.17 14.33
N GLY A 29 5.75 -18.03 14.68
CA GLY A 29 5.28 -17.80 16.05
C GLY A 29 4.17 -18.75 16.50
N ALA A 30 3.52 -19.46 15.57
CA ALA A 30 2.59 -20.56 15.87
C ALA A 30 3.28 -21.94 15.82
N GLY A 31 4.61 -22.01 15.77
CA GLY A 31 5.41 -23.23 15.79
C GLY A 31 5.40 -24.00 14.47
N ARG A 32 5.12 -23.36 13.34
CA ARG A 32 5.17 -24.00 12.02
C ARG A 32 6.56 -23.85 11.41
N ARG A 33 7.02 -24.87 10.69
CA ARG A 33 8.18 -24.77 9.82
C ARG A 33 7.77 -24.01 8.56
N VAL A 34 8.58 -23.02 8.14
CA VAL A 34 8.27 -22.16 7.01
C VAL A 34 9.42 -22.15 6.03
N THR A 35 9.11 -22.37 4.75
CA THR A 35 10.02 -22.11 3.63
C THR A 35 9.41 -21.02 2.75
N ILE A 36 10.18 -19.96 2.46
CA ILE A 36 9.78 -18.88 1.56
C ILE A 36 10.51 -19.06 0.24
N VAL A 37 9.79 -18.99 -0.87
CA VAL A 37 10.37 -19.04 -2.23
C VAL A 37 10.11 -17.71 -2.90
N GLU A 38 11.20 -16.96 -3.17
CA GLU A 38 11.15 -15.61 -3.76
C GLU A 38 11.91 -15.56 -5.09
N ARG A 39 11.32 -14.94 -6.10
CA ARG A 39 11.92 -14.83 -7.43
C ARG A 39 13.05 -13.80 -7.52
N GLU A 40 12.95 -12.73 -6.74
CA GLU A 40 13.98 -11.70 -6.68
C GLU A 40 15.14 -12.14 -5.76
N ASP A 41 16.27 -11.46 -5.85
CA ASP A 41 17.43 -11.69 -4.98
C ASP A 41 17.34 -10.91 -3.65
N PHE A 42 16.23 -10.21 -3.40
CA PHE A 42 15.95 -9.41 -2.21
C PHE A 42 14.49 -9.51 -1.76
N PRO A 43 14.19 -9.27 -0.48
CA PRO A 43 12.84 -9.27 0.05
C PRO A 43 12.12 -7.93 -0.16
N GLY A 44 10.80 -7.91 0.08
CA GLY A 44 9.98 -6.71 0.09
C GLY A 44 8.93 -6.67 -1.03
N GLY A 45 9.14 -7.41 -2.11
CA GLY A 45 8.22 -7.42 -3.25
C GLY A 45 8.02 -6.01 -3.82
N ARG A 46 6.80 -5.46 -3.76
CA ARG A 46 6.52 -4.09 -4.24
C ARG A 46 7.19 -3.00 -3.40
N ALA A 47 7.50 -3.24 -2.14
CA ALA A 47 8.34 -2.37 -1.31
C ALA A 47 9.81 -2.78 -1.47
N GLY A 48 10.25 -2.88 -2.72
CA GLY A 48 11.58 -3.30 -3.10
C GLY A 48 12.55 -2.13 -3.24
N ARG A 49 13.70 -2.40 -3.83
CA ARG A 49 14.75 -1.42 -4.06
C ARG A 49 15.26 -1.45 -5.50
N LEU A 50 15.83 -0.33 -5.91
CA LEU A 50 16.66 -0.22 -7.10
C LEU A 50 17.86 0.65 -6.75
N ASP A 51 19.06 0.20 -7.08
CA ASP A 51 20.26 1.01 -6.91
C ASP A 51 20.65 1.63 -8.26
N VAL A 52 20.90 2.94 -8.25
CA VAL A 52 21.37 3.71 -9.41
C VAL A 52 22.68 4.37 -9.04
N THR A 53 23.71 4.23 -9.86
CA THR A 53 25.03 4.82 -9.61
C THR A 53 25.35 5.84 -10.68
N ASP A 54 25.83 7.01 -10.27
CA ASP A 54 26.42 8.05 -11.11
C ASP A 54 27.75 8.52 -10.52
N ASP A 55 28.32 9.61 -11.05
CA ASP A 55 29.59 10.19 -10.59
C ASP A 55 29.56 10.74 -9.15
N HIS A 56 28.36 10.90 -8.58
CA HIS A 56 28.15 11.39 -7.20
C HIS A 56 28.01 10.25 -6.18
N GLY A 57 27.78 9.03 -6.62
CA GLY A 57 27.63 7.85 -5.77
C GLY A 57 26.45 6.96 -6.11
N THR A 58 26.09 6.08 -5.19
CA THR A 58 24.98 5.14 -5.35
C THR A 58 23.74 5.63 -4.61
N TYR A 59 22.65 5.80 -5.36
CA TYR A 59 21.32 6.14 -4.86
C TYR A 59 20.55 4.85 -4.63
N ALA A 60 20.01 4.70 -3.48
CA ALA A 60 19.15 3.57 -3.13
C ALA A 60 17.68 4.01 -3.18
N LEU A 61 16.96 3.59 -4.23
CA LEU A 61 15.58 3.98 -4.49
C LEU A 61 14.60 2.96 -3.93
N ASP A 62 13.50 3.46 -3.40
CA ASP A 62 12.32 2.65 -3.12
C ASP A 62 11.45 2.53 -4.38
N THR A 63 11.14 1.31 -4.81
CA THR A 63 10.45 1.06 -6.09
C THR A 63 8.93 1.00 -5.97
N GLY A 64 8.37 1.31 -4.80
CA GLY A 64 6.94 1.11 -4.53
C GLY A 64 6.33 2.17 -3.62
N PRO A 65 5.65 1.76 -2.53
CA PRO A 65 4.99 2.70 -1.63
C PRO A 65 6.00 3.60 -0.93
N THR A 66 5.63 4.87 -0.78
CA THR A 66 6.45 5.87 -0.08
C THR A 66 5.85 6.29 1.26
N VAL A 67 4.63 5.83 1.57
CA VAL A 67 3.86 6.21 2.76
C VAL A 67 3.66 4.99 3.66
N LEU A 68 4.21 5.02 4.87
CA LEU A 68 3.95 4.04 5.92
C LEU A 68 2.99 4.62 6.94
N THR A 69 1.88 3.93 7.16
CA THR A 69 0.92 4.20 8.23
C THR A 69 0.73 2.95 9.09
N MET A 70 0.19 3.09 10.29
CA MET A 70 -0.15 1.99 11.19
C MET A 70 1.07 1.09 11.53
N PRO A 71 2.16 1.63 12.07
CA PRO A 71 3.36 0.85 12.42
C PRO A 71 3.07 -0.27 13.43
N GLU A 72 1.99 -0.18 14.20
CA GLU A 72 1.51 -1.24 15.10
C GLU A 72 1.22 -2.58 14.40
N LEU A 73 1.04 -2.58 13.09
CA LEU A 73 0.90 -3.81 12.32
C LEU A 73 2.26 -4.51 12.08
N LEU A 74 3.34 -3.73 12.01
CA LEU A 74 4.70 -4.27 12.05
C LEU A 74 4.99 -4.85 13.44
N ASP A 75 4.63 -4.14 14.52
CA ASP A 75 4.73 -4.66 15.89
C ASP A 75 4.02 -6.00 16.05
N SER A 76 2.82 -6.14 15.49
CA SER A 76 2.09 -7.41 15.51
C SER A 76 2.83 -8.56 14.80
N ALA A 77 3.51 -8.26 13.69
CA ALA A 77 4.26 -9.26 12.95
C ALA A 77 5.55 -9.66 13.70
N PHE A 78 6.32 -8.71 14.22
CA PHE A 78 7.53 -8.97 15.00
C PHE A 78 7.22 -9.65 16.34
N ALA A 79 6.20 -9.18 17.06
CA ALA A 79 5.77 -9.82 18.32
C ALA A 79 5.35 -11.27 18.14
N ALA A 80 4.99 -11.69 16.94
CA ALA A 80 4.69 -13.07 16.64
C ALA A 80 5.87 -14.01 16.93
N VAL A 81 7.09 -13.53 16.76
CA VAL A 81 8.34 -14.26 17.00
C VAL A 81 9.12 -13.72 18.21
N GLY A 82 8.50 -12.89 19.04
CA GLY A 82 9.11 -12.37 20.28
C GLY A 82 10.00 -11.15 20.11
N GLU A 83 9.89 -10.45 18.98
CA GLU A 83 10.66 -9.24 18.67
C GLU A 83 9.78 -7.98 18.66
N THR A 84 10.39 -6.80 18.57
CA THR A 84 9.70 -5.52 18.42
C THR A 84 10.12 -4.79 17.15
N THR A 85 9.28 -3.87 16.68
CA THR A 85 9.65 -3.02 15.54
C THR A 85 10.89 -2.19 15.84
N ALA A 86 11.06 -1.71 17.07
CA ALA A 86 12.20 -0.89 17.48
C ALA A 86 13.55 -1.65 17.45
N ASP A 87 13.53 -2.98 17.58
CA ASP A 87 14.73 -3.81 17.46
C ASP A 87 15.22 -3.92 16.01
N ARG A 88 14.34 -3.65 15.04
CA ARG A 88 14.56 -3.92 13.61
C ARG A 88 14.51 -2.69 12.72
N LEU A 89 13.79 -1.64 13.11
CA LEU A 89 13.53 -0.45 12.28
C LEU A 89 13.61 0.83 13.12
N ASP A 90 14.30 1.82 12.58
CA ASP A 90 14.25 3.20 13.08
C ASP A 90 13.17 3.96 12.31
N LEU A 91 12.01 4.14 12.93
CA LEU A 91 10.87 4.80 12.32
C LEU A 91 10.79 6.28 12.70
N VAL A 92 10.85 7.15 11.71
CA VAL A 92 10.67 8.59 11.87
C VAL A 92 9.23 8.96 11.57
N ARG A 93 8.53 9.58 12.52
CA ARG A 93 7.21 10.17 12.27
C ARG A 93 7.38 11.46 11.48
N LEU A 94 6.67 11.60 10.38
CA LEU A 94 6.71 12.77 9.54
C LEU A 94 5.73 13.85 10.05
N ASP A 95 6.22 15.10 10.20
CA ASP A 95 5.41 16.26 10.51
C ASP A 95 5.94 17.50 9.77
N PRO A 96 5.17 18.07 8.84
CA PRO A 96 3.86 17.60 8.38
C PRO A 96 3.95 16.25 7.66
N ALA A 97 2.86 15.46 7.75
CA ALA A 97 2.73 14.21 7.01
C ALA A 97 2.79 14.44 5.49
N TYR A 98 2.15 15.55 5.05
CA TYR A 98 2.13 16.03 3.67
C TYR A 98 2.13 17.56 3.63
N ARG A 99 2.74 18.11 2.60
CA ARG A 99 2.47 19.47 2.13
C ARG A 99 1.50 19.37 0.95
N ALA A 100 0.31 19.93 1.08
CA ALA A 100 -0.66 20.05 -0.01
C ALA A 100 -0.49 21.40 -0.67
N GLU A 101 -0.20 21.41 -1.96
CA GLU A 101 -0.05 22.61 -2.77
C GLU A 101 -1.10 22.65 -3.87
N PHE A 102 -1.66 23.81 -4.15
CA PHE A 102 -2.79 23.99 -5.05
C PHE A 102 -2.43 24.89 -6.23
N ALA A 103 -3.16 24.75 -7.33
CA ALA A 103 -2.91 25.47 -8.57
C ALA A 103 -3.02 27.01 -8.43
N ASP A 104 -3.68 27.51 -7.39
CA ASP A 104 -3.77 28.92 -7.07
C ASP A 104 -2.57 29.47 -6.27
N GLY A 105 -1.57 28.65 -6.02
CA GLY A 105 -0.39 28.95 -5.23
C GLY A 105 -0.58 28.86 -3.71
N SER A 106 -1.78 28.55 -3.25
CA SER A 106 -2.01 28.32 -1.82
C SER A 106 -1.49 26.95 -1.39
N ALA A 107 -1.20 26.79 -0.09
CA ALA A 107 -0.72 25.54 0.45
C ALA A 107 -1.27 25.27 1.85
N ILE A 108 -1.33 23.99 2.23
CA ILE A 108 -1.78 23.53 3.55
C ILE A 108 -0.80 22.46 4.04
N ALA A 109 -0.23 22.67 5.22
CA ALA A 109 0.54 21.64 5.91
C ALA A 109 -0.40 20.64 6.60
N VAL A 110 -0.30 19.37 6.27
CA VAL A 110 -1.18 18.34 6.83
C VAL A 110 -0.51 17.75 8.07
N HIS A 111 -0.89 18.24 9.24
CA HIS A 111 -0.42 17.74 10.53
C HIS A 111 -1.31 16.61 11.04
N THR A 112 -0.71 15.64 11.71
CA THR A 112 -1.46 14.55 12.37
C THR A 112 -1.83 14.90 13.81
N ASP A 113 -1.12 15.85 14.44
CA ASP A 113 -1.56 16.47 15.69
C ASP A 113 -2.85 17.28 15.49
N ALA A 114 -3.82 17.09 16.38
CA ALA A 114 -5.14 17.68 16.25
C ALA A 114 -5.13 19.19 16.38
N ALA A 115 -4.32 19.72 17.29
CA ALA A 115 -4.28 21.15 17.57
C ALA A 115 -3.50 21.89 16.47
N ALA A 116 -2.37 21.32 16.02
CA ALA A 116 -1.59 21.87 14.92
C ALA A 116 -2.41 21.91 13.62
N MET A 117 -3.11 20.82 13.28
CA MET A 117 -3.95 20.78 12.09
C MET A 117 -5.16 21.71 12.17
N GLU A 118 -5.78 21.84 13.36
CA GLU A 118 -6.86 22.79 13.56
C GLU A 118 -6.38 24.24 13.42
N HIS A 119 -5.18 24.54 13.93
CA HIS A 119 -4.56 25.85 13.79
C HIS A 119 -4.27 26.16 12.32
N GLU A 120 -3.59 25.26 11.60
CA GLU A 120 -3.30 25.41 10.18
C GLU A 120 -4.58 25.64 9.35
N ILE A 121 -5.62 24.85 9.58
CA ILE A 121 -6.91 25.03 8.89
C ILE A 121 -7.56 26.39 9.23
N ARG A 122 -7.45 26.83 10.47
CA ARG A 122 -8.02 28.12 10.89
C ARG A 122 -7.35 29.29 10.16
N GLU A 123 -6.02 29.24 10.05
CA GLU A 123 -5.24 30.27 9.38
C GLU A 123 -5.46 30.26 7.84
N GLN A 124 -5.45 29.07 7.23
CA GLN A 124 -5.52 28.94 5.77
C GLN A 124 -6.94 28.94 5.20
N CYS A 125 -7.94 28.49 5.98
CA CYS A 125 -9.30 28.20 5.50
C CYS A 125 -10.41 28.79 6.38
N GLY A 126 -10.05 29.47 7.45
CA GLY A 126 -10.98 30.15 8.36
C GLY A 126 -11.63 29.28 9.45
N PRO A 127 -12.32 29.93 10.41
CA PRO A 127 -12.83 29.29 11.63
C PRO A 127 -13.92 28.24 11.36
N ASP A 128 -14.75 28.41 10.34
CA ASP A 128 -15.82 27.46 9.99
C ASP A 128 -15.24 26.14 9.49
N SER A 129 -14.16 26.21 8.71
CA SER A 129 -13.41 25.04 8.25
C SER A 129 -12.73 24.31 9.41
N ALA A 130 -12.15 25.04 10.36
CA ALA A 130 -11.57 24.46 11.58
C ALA A 130 -12.62 23.75 12.45
N ALA A 131 -13.81 24.35 12.61
CA ALA A 131 -14.93 23.70 13.30
C ALA A 131 -15.41 22.44 12.54
N GLY A 132 -15.43 22.49 11.22
CA GLY A 132 -15.73 21.36 10.33
C GLY A 132 -14.72 20.22 10.52
N TYR A 133 -13.43 20.54 10.55
CA TYR A 133 -12.36 19.57 10.77
C TYR A 133 -12.49 18.82 12.09
N ARG A 134 -12.81 19.48 13.19
CA ARG A 134 -13.04 18.80 14.47
C ARG A 134 -14.15 17.75 14.38
N ARG A 135 -15.23 18.02 13.64
CA ARG A 135 -16.31 17.04 13.40
C ARG A 135 -15.86 15.91 12.48
N LEU A 136 -15.11 16.25 11.42
CA LEU A 136 -14.55 15.26 10.50
C LEU A 136 -13.59 14.31 11.23
N ARG A 137 -12.64 14.84 12.01
CA ARG A 137 -11.67 14.03 12.75
C ARG A 137 -12.35 13.04 13.70
N ARG A 138 -13.39 13.46 14.40
CA ARG A 138 -14.21 12.55 15.24
C ARG A 138 -14.88 11.46 14.42
N TRP A 139 -15.48 11.83 13.30
CA TRP A 139 -16.12 10.86 12.40
C TRP A 139 -15.14 9.85 11.84
N LEU A 140 -13.94 10.29 11.41
CA LEU A 140 -12.88 9.40 10.93
C LEU A 140 -12.41 8.42 12.01
N THR A 141 -12.29 8.90 13.25
CA THR A 141 -11.90 8.07 14.41
C THR A 141 -12.99 7.02 14.74
N ASP A 142 -14.25 7.42 14.72
CA ASP A 142 -15.37 6.50 14.96
C ASP A 142 -15.51 5.46 13.84
N LEU A 143 -15.24 5.86 12.59
CA LEU A 143 -15.23 4.99 11.43
C LEU A 143 -14.13 3.93 11.56
N TYR A 144 -12.90 4.35 11.87
CA TYR A 144 -11.77 3.45 12.09
C TYR A 144 -12.08 2.40 13.16
N ARG A 145 -12.62 2.82 14.31
CA ARG A 145 -13.00 1.92 15.41
C ARG A 145 -14.10 0.92 15.01
N ALA A 146 -15.01 1.32 14.12
CA ALA A 146 -16.07 0.44 13.65
C ALA A 146 -15.58 -0.58 12.61
N GLU A 147 -14.49 -0.27 11.90
CA GLU A 147 -14.03 -1.09 10.77
C GLU A 147 -12.88 -2.02 11.13
N MET A 148 -12.01 -1.61 12.04
CA MET A 148 -10.71 -2.28 12.20
C MET A 148 -10.87 -3.75 12.60
N ASP A 149 -11.62 -4.04 13.65
CA ASP A 149 -11.71 -5.40 14.19
C ASP A 149 -12.66 -6.29 13.38
N GLY A 150 -13.83 -5.78 13.02
CA GLY A 150 -14.91 -6.56 12.41
C GLY A 150 -14.83 -6.70 10.89
N PHE A 151 -14.11 -5.79 10.21
CA PHE A 151 -14.08 -5.75 8.74
C PHE A 151 -12.69 -5.88 8.17
N ILE A 152 -11.77 -4.97 8.53
CA ILE A 152 -10.42 -4.93 7.95
C ILE A 152 -9.57 -6.05 8.54
N GLY A 153 -9.63 -6.25 9.84
CA GLY A 153 -8.82 -7.19 10.60
C GLY A 153 -9.38 -8.62 10.67
N ALA A 154 -10.48 -8.94 10.00
CA ALA A 154 -11.18 -10.21 10.14
C ALA A 154 -11.24 -11.05 8.85
N ASN A 155 -11.16 -12.37 9.03
CA ASN A 155 -11.44 -13.33 7.95
C ASN A 155 -12.95 -13.45 7.69
N MET A 156 -13.40 -13.17 6.45
CA MET A 156 -14.81 -13.20 6.06
C MET A 156 -15.12 -14.47 5.24
N ASP A 157 -15.98 -15.34 5.75
CA ASP A 157 -16.38 -16.57 5.04
C ASP A 157 -17.67 -16.38 4.22
N SER A 158 -18.53 -15.45 4.62
CA SER A 158 -19.76 -15.09 3.90
C SER A 158 -20.20 -13.66 4.22
N PRO A 159 -21.08 -13.03 3.41
CA PRO A 159 -21.69 -11.75 3.77
C PRO A 159 -22.46 -11.78 5.10
N LEU A 160 -22.99 -12.96 5.48
CA LEU A 160 -23.72 -13.13 6.74
C LEU A 160 -22.83 -13.01 7.97
N SER A 161 -21.50 -13.26 7.83
CA SER A 161 -20.56 -13.08 8.94
C SER A 161 -20.36 -11.62 9.36
N LEU A 162 -20.85 -10.69 8.56
CA LEU A 162 -20.83 -9.25 8.86
C LEU A 162 -22.00 -8.79 9.73
N LEU A 163 -23.08 -9.61 9.83
CA LEU A 163 -24.25 -9.23 10.61
C LEU A 163 -23.89 -9.14 12.10
N GLY A 164 -23.85 -7.91 12.59
CA GLY A 164 -23.48 -7.63 13.98
C GLY A 164 -23.53 -6.14 14.31
N PRO A 165 -23.18 -5.78 15.56
CA PRO A 165 -23.19 -4.39 16.02
C PRO A 165 -22.30 -3.48 15.18
N ASP A 166 -21.13 -3.97 14.73
CA ASP A 166 -20.17 -3.18 13.96
C ASP A 166 -20.72 -2.81 12.57
N LEU A 167 -21.45 -3.72 11.92
CA LEU A 167 -22.15 -3.40 10.67
C LEU A 167 -23.21 -2.31 10.88
N ALA A 168 -23.99 -2.41 11.96
CA ALA A 168 -25.00 -1.42 12.29
C ALA A 168 -24.34 -0.06 12.59
N ARG A 169 -23.22 -0.05 13.31
CA ARG A 169 -22.44 1.15 13.61
C ARG A 169 -21.85 1.76 12.34
N LEU A 170 -21.25 0.94 11.45
CA LEU A 170 -20.73 1.40 10.16
C LEU A 170 -21.84 2.01 9.29
N ALA A 171 -23.02 1.39 9.27
CA ALA A 171 -24.19 1.93 8.54
C ALA A 171 -24.64 3.27 9.13
N ALA A 172 -24.73 3.39 10.46
CA ALA A 172 -25.09 4.62 11.15
C ALA A 172 -24.09 5.76 10.89
N LEU A 173 -22.79 5.44 10.79
CA LEU A 173 -21.73 6.37 10.41
C LEU A 173 -21.80 6.76 8.91
N GLY A 174 -22.64 6.10 8.12
CA GLY A 174 -22.81 6.35 6.69
C GLY A 174 -21.71 5.70 5.84
N GLY A 175 -21.11 4.61 6.32
CA GLY A 175 -20.04 3.88 5.64
C GLY A 175 -20.43 3.35 4.25
N PHE A 176 -21.72 3.05 4.01
CA PHE A 176 -22.25 2.65 2.70
C PHE A 176 -22.68 3.82 1.81
N GLY A 177 -22.60 5.06 2.30
CA GLY A 177 -22.80 6.27 1.52
C GLY A 177 -21.60 6.59 0.64
N ARG A 178 -21.60 7.79 0.03
CA ARG A 178 -20.51 8.28 -0.81
C ARG A 178 -19.56 9.15 0.00
N LEU A 179 -18.24 8.83 -0.06
CA LEU A 179 -17.20 9.52 0.70
C LEU A 179 -17.18 11.03 0.39
N GLY A 180 -17.13 11.42 -0.88
CA GLY A 180 -17.07 12.83 -1.27
C GLY A 180 -18.25 13.63 -0.70
N LYS A 181 -19.49 13.11 -0.84
CA LYS A 181 -20.68 13.76 -0.26
C LYS A 181 -20.62 13.87 1.28
N ARG A 182 -19.93 12.93 1.92
CA ARG A 182 -19.77 12.96 3.38
C ARG A 182 -18.76 14.03 3.80
N ILE A 183 -17.63 14.12 3.10
CA ILE A 183 -16.59 15.14 3.31
C ILE A 183 -17.17 16.55 3.06
N ASP A 184 -17.95 16.74 1.99
CA ASP A 184 -18.58 18.02 1.65
C ASP A 184 -19.43 18.58 2.79
N ARG A 185 -20.06 17.74 3.60
CA ARG A 185 -20.89 18.15 4.76
C ARG A 185 -20.07 18.68 5.92
N PHE A 186 -18.81 18.29 6.02
CA PHE A 186 -17.92 18.72 7.10
C PHE A 186 -17.14 19.96 6.71
N LEU A 187 -16.65 20.02 5.46
CA LEU A 187 -15.66 21.00 5.03
C LEU A 187 -16.23 21.93 3.96
N PRO A 188 -16.36 23.23 4.23
CA PRO A 188 -16.79 24.20 3.21
C PRO A 188 -15.70 24.50 2.18
N ASP A 189 -14.42 24.48 2.58
CA ASP A 189 -13.29 24.75 1.70
C ASP A 189 -12.96 23.57 0.79
N GLU A 190 -12.88 23.81 -0.51
CA GLU A 190 -12.66 22.78 -1.54
C GLU A 190 -11.27 22.16 -1.45
N ARG A 191 -10.25 22.94 -1.05
CA ARG A 191 -8.87 22.45 -0.88
C ARG A 191 -8.82 21.38 0.22
N LEU A 192 -9.51 21.58 1.33
CA LEU A 192 -9.62 20.60 2.41
C LEU A 192 -10.39 19.35 1.96
N ARG A 193 -11.42 19.50 1.11
CA ARG A 193 -12.12 18.33 0.57
C ARG A 193 -11.17 17.46 -0.24
N ARG A 194 -10.24 18.02 -1.00
CA ARG A 194 -9.20 17.28 -1.71
C ARG A 194 -8.27 16.57 -0.74
N VAL A 195 -7.73 17.29 0.26
CA VAL A 195 -6.83 16.75 1.29
C VAL A 195 -7.42 15.55 2.02
N PHE A 196 -8.71 15.58 2.35
CA PHE A 196 -9.37 14.50 3.11
C PHE A 196 -10.12 13.48 2.23
N SER A 197 -9.92 13.48 0.92
CA SER A 197 -10.56 12.53 0.01
C SER A 197 -9.65 11.97 -1.09
N PHE A 198 -8.46 12.51 -1.31
CA PHE A 198 -7.55 11.99 -2.35
C PHE A 198 -7.19 10.52 -2.12
N GLN A 199 -7.23 10.06 -0.88
CA GLN A 199 -6.97 8.68 -0.49
C GLN A 199 -7.93 7.67 -1.13
N ALA A 200 -9.07 8.10 -1.68
CA ALA A 200 -9.93 7.25 -2.49
C ALA A 200 -9.19 6.66 -3.70
N LEU A 201 -8.15 7.35 -4.19
CA LEU A 201 -7.30 6.85 -5.27
C LEU A 201 -6.53 5.59 -4.86
N TYR A 202 -6.11 5.47 -3.60
CA TYR A 202 -5.49 4.25 -3.07
C TYR A 202 -6.44 3.04 -3.15
N ALA A 203 -7.74 3.29 -3.01
CA ALA A 203 -8.77 2.27 -3.23
C ALA A 203 -9.13 2.07 -4.72
N GLY A 204 -8.48 2.78 -5.63
CA GLY A 204 -8.69 2.68 -7.08
C GLY A 204 -10.03 3.22 -7.56
N VAL A 205 -10.61 4.19 -6.85
CA VAL A 205 -11.91 4.82 -7.16
C VAL A 205 -11.86 6.32 -6.95
N SER A 206 -12.78 7.06 -7.59
CA SER A 206 -12.91 8.50 -7.34
C SER A 206 -13.53 8.78 -5.95
N PRO A 207 -13.27 9.93 -5.32
CA PRO A 207 -13.96 10.34 -4.08
C PRO A 207 -15.49 10.34 -4.21
N ARG A 208 -15.99 10.64 -5.41
CA ARG A 208 -17.42 10.62 -5.74
C ARG A 208 -18.04 9.22 -5.67
N ASP A 209 -17.25 8.20 -6.07
CA ASP A 209 -17.73 6.82 -6.20
C ASP A 209 -17.32 5.96 -5.00
N ALA A 210 -16.30 6.38 -4.24
CA ALA A 210 -15.85 5.71 -3.04
C ALA A 210 -16.95 5.59 -1.99
N LEU A 211 -17.01 4.45 -1.31
CA LEU A 211 -17.87 4.28 -0.14
C LEU A 211 -17.35 5.14 1.01
N GLY A 212 -18.26 5.60 1.89
CA GLY A 212 -17.91 6.33 3.10
C GLY A 212 -16.93 5.57 4.01
N ALA A 213 -16.99 4.24 3.98
CA ALA A 213 -16.05 3.34 4.64
C ALA A 213 -14.59 3.66 4.30
N TYR A 214 -14.28 4.07 3.08
CA TYR A 214 -12.89 4.42 2.70
C TYR A 214 -12.37 5.72 3.33
N GLY A 215 -13.19 6.44 4.10
CA GLY A 215 -12.72 7.48 5.01
C GLY A 215 -11.70 6.98 6.03
N VAL A 216 -11.68 5.67 6.31
CA VAL A 216 -10.67 5.05 7.19
C VAL A 216 -9.24 5.27 6.68
N ILE A 217 -9.02 5.38 5.37
CA ILE A 217 -7.69 5.64 4.80
C ILE A 217 -7.26 7.07 5.15
N ALA A 218 -8.17 8.05 5.07
CA ALA A 218 -7.89 9.40 5.52
C ALA A 218 -7.59 9.47 7.04
N TYR A 219 -8.21 8.61 7.86
CA TYR A 219 -7.83 8.47 9.27
C TYR A 219 -6.38 8.00 9.41
N MET A 220 -5.99 6.96 8.68
CA MET A 220 -4.62 6.41 8.75
C MET A 220 -3.57 7.46 8.43
N ASP A 221 -3.78 8.26 7.40
CA ASP A 221 -2.82 9.29 6.95
C ASP A 221 -2.82 10.53 7.86
N THR A 222 -4.01 11.05 8.21
CA THR A 222 -4.14 12.39 8.77
C THR A 222 -4.40 12.41 10.29
N VAL A 223 -4.62 11.24 10.89
CA VAL A 223 -4.89 11.11 12.34
C VAL A 223 -3.89 10.16 13.00
N ALA A 224 -3.72 8.95 12.47
CA ALA A 224 -2.78 7.96 13.01
C ALA A 224 -1.32 8.37 12.77
N GLY A 225 -1.03 8.86 11.58
CA GLY A 225 0.28 9.40 11.23
C GLY A 225 0.97 8.69 10.07
N VAL A 226 1.90 9.40 9.48
CA VAL A 226 2.79 8.90 8.41
C VAL A 226 4.19 8.76 8.98
N TYR A 227 4.83 7.66 8.63
CA TYR A 227 6.16 7.28 9.11
C TYR A 227 7.08 6.97 7.94
N PHE A 228 8.37 7.11 8.18
CA PHE A 228 9.42 6.75 7.24
C PHE A 228 10.50 5.94 7.96
N PRO A 229 10.84 4.73 7.52
CA PRO A 229 11.96 3.98 8.08
C PRO A 229 13.28 4.56 7.56
N ARG A 230 14.24 4.86 8.44
CA ARG A 230 15.59 5.25 8.01
C ARG A 230 16.20 4.17 7.13
N GLY A 231 16.86 4.58 6.08
CA GLY A 231 17.38 3.70 5.04
C GLY A 231 16.38 3.42 3.91
N GLY A 232 15.14 3.96 3.96
CA GLY A 232 14.11 3.82 2.92
C GLY A 232 13.04 2.78 3.24
N MET A 233 11.96 2.82 2.49
CA MET A 233 10.80 1.93 2.67
C MET A 233 11.14 0.44 2.48
N ARG A 234 12.15 0.14 1.68
CA ARG A 234 12.69 -1.22 1.49
C ARG A 234 13.15 -1.87 2.80
N MET A 235 13.50 -1.06 3.82
CA MET A 235 13.95 -1.58 5.11
C MET A 235 12.89 -2.41 5.81
N MET A 236 11.61 -2.19 5.53
CA MET A 236 10.54 -3.04 6.06
C MET A 236 10.66 -4.49 5.58
N GLY A 237 10.89 -4.68 4.29
CA GLY A 237 11.08 -6.02 3.71
C GLY A 237 12.32 -6.71 4.30
N THR A 238 13.43 -5.97 4.40
CA THR A 238 14.69 -6.46 4.96
C THR A 238 14.51 -6.86 6.43
N ALA A 239 13.87 -6.01 7.24
CA ALA A 239 13.66 -6.27 8.67
C ALA A 239 12.75 -7.48 8.92
N LEU A 240 11.61 -7.58 8.19
CA LEU A 240 10.70 -8.71 8.31
C LEU A 240 11.33 -10.02 7.84
N ALA A 241 12.14 -10.00 6.77
CA ALA A 241 12.85 -11.17 6.28
C ALA A 241 13.95 -11.62 7.27
N GLY A 242 14.69 -10.67 7.84
CA GLY A 242 15.68 -10.94 8.87
C GLY A 242 15.05 -11.61 10.09
N ALA A 243 13.95 -11.06 10.62
CA ALA A 243 13.23 -11.65 11.74
C ALA A 243 12.68 -13.05 11.42
N ALA A 244 12.19 -13.27 10.19
CA ALA A 244 11.72 -14.58 9.76
C ALA A 244 12.88 -15.60 9.69
N ALA A 245 14.04 -15.21 9.17
CA ALA A 245 15.23 -16.05 9.12
C ALA A 245 15.76 -16.38 10.53
N ASP A 246 15.85 -15.39 11.42
CA ASP A 246 16.28 -15.57 12.81
C ASP A 246 15.31 -16.48 13.59
N ALA A 247 14.03 -16.45 13.25
CA ALA A 247 13.01 -17.34 13.79
C ALA A 247 12.97 -18.74 13.13
N GLY A 248 13.89 -19.02 12.19
CA GLY A 248 14.08 -20.34 11.59
C GLY A 248 13.37 -20.56 10.25
N ALA A 249 12.95 -19.51 9.54
CA ALA A 249 12.48 -19.66 8.16
C ALA A 249 13.64 -19.96 7.20
N GLU A 250 13.43 -20.87 6.26
CA GLU A 250 14.28 -21.02 5.09
C GLU A 250 13.81 -20.06 4.00
N ILE A 251 14.69 -19.20 3.49
CA ILE A 251 14.35 -18.23 2.42
C ILE A 251 15.19 -18.53 1.19
N HIS A 252 14.54 -18.92 0.11
CA HIS A 252 15.16 -19.23 -1.17
C HIS A 252 14.93 -18.07 -2.12
N TYR A 253 15.91 -17.17 -2.25
CA TYR A 253 15.93 -16.07 -3.21
C TYR A 253 16.32 -16.55 -4.62
N GLY A 254 15.99 -15.75 -5.63
CA GLY A 254 16.28 -16.05 -7.04
C GLY A 254 15.56 -17.29 -7.55
N ARG A 255 14.43 -17.68 -6.92
CA ARG A 255 13.70 -18.90 -7.26
C ARG A 255 12.27 -18.60 -7.70
N THR A 256 11.96 -18.85 -8.96
CA THR A 256 10.63 -18.63 -9.53
C THR A 256 9.77 -19.88 -9.38
N VAL A 257 8.62 -19.75 -8.71
CA VAL A 257 7.64 -20.84 -8.62
C VAL A 257 6.95 -21.02 -9.98
N THR A 258 7.04 -22.23 -10.51
CA THR A 258 6.53 -22.61 -11.83
C THR A 258 5.30 -23.51 -11.77
N GLY A 259 5.03 -24.16 -10.62
CA GLY A 259 3.90 -25.08 -10.49
C GLY A 259 3.66 -25.56 -9.07
N LEU A 260 2.53 -26.25 -8.90
CA LEU A 260 2.13 -26.89 -7.66
C LEU A 260 1.81 -28.37 -7.94
N ASP A 261 2.51 -29.28 -7.28
CA ASP A 261 2.19 -30.69 -7.34
C ASP A 261 1.02 -31.00 -6.42
N ARG A 262 0.12 -31.88 -6.83
CA ARG A 262 -1.13 -32.16 -6.13
C ARG A 262 -1.42 -33.64 -6.01
N SER A 263 -2.09 -33.98 -4.92
CA SER A 263 -2.79 -35.26 -4.76
C SER A 263 -4.27 -34.95 -4.49
N GLY A 264 -5.11 -35.15 -5.49
CA GLY A 264 -6.50 -34.70 -5.45
C GLY A 264 -6.61 -33.17 -5.37
N ASP A 265 -7.27 -32.67 -4.34
CA ASP A 265 -7.44 -31.25 -4.05
C ASP A 265 -6.35 -30.66 -3.13
N ARG A 266 -5.41 -31.49 -2.69
CA ARG A 266 -4.31 -31.10 -1.80
C ARG A 266 -3.03 -30.81 -2.57
N VAL A 267 -2.42 -29.65 -2.33
CA VAL A 267 -1.05 -29.34 -2.75
C VAL A 267 -0.07 -30.10 -1.87
N THR A 268 0.88 -30.81 -2.49
CA THR A 268 1.87 -31.66 -1.81
C THR A 268 3.29 -31.12 -1.94
N ALA A 269 3.58 -30.34 -2.97
CA ALA A 269 4.87 -29.68 -3.16
C ALA A 269 4.75 -28.42 -4.04
N VAL A 270 5.71 -27.52 -3.89
CA VAL A 270 5.90 -26.33 -4.72
C VAL A 270 7.09 -26.58 -5.63
N ARG A 271 6.85 -26.46 -6.94
CA ARG A 271 7.88 -26.57 -7.98
C ARG A 271 8.45 -25.19 -8.28
N HIS A 272 9.77 -25.06 -8.30
CA HIS A 272 10.42 -23.80 -8.59
C HIS A 272 11.75 -24.01 -9.33
N THR A 273 12.17 -22.98 -10.08
CA THR A 273 13.41 -22.97 -10.86
C THR A 273 14.31 -21.82 -10.41
N GLY A 274 15.61 -21.97 -10.66
CA GLY A 274 16.56 -20.89 -10.54
C GLY A 274 16.41 -19.84 -11.65
N PRO A 275 17.31 -18.85 -11.71
CA PRO A 275 17.42 -17.94 -12.83
C PRO A 275 17.52 -18.73 -14.15
N ASP A 276 17.00 -18.19 -15.24
CA ASP A 276 17.00 -18.79 -16.57
C ASP A 276 16.24 -20.13 -16.71
N GLY A 277 15.40 -20.49 -15.73
CA GLY A 277 14.62 -21.71 -15.76
C GLY A 277 15.42 -22.99 -15.51
N ALA A 278 16.69 -22.87 -15.10
CA ALA A 278 17.55 -23.99 -14.72
C ALA A 278 17.26 -24.48 -13.29
N ASP A 279 17.79 -25.64 -12.94
CA ASP A 279 17.75 -26.22 -11.59
C ASP A 279 16.31 -26.35 -11.00
N GLU A 280 15.45 -27.08 -11.71
CA GLU A 280 14.13 -27.38 -11.20
C GLU A 280 14.25 -28.12 -9.85
N SER A 281 13.54 -27.63 -8.85
CA SER A 281 13.50 -28.17 -7.51
C SER A 281 12.07 -28.28 -7.00
N LEU A 282 11.84 -29.23 -6.10
CA LEU A 282 10.56 -29.44 -5.42
C LEU A 282 10.73 -29.21 -3.93
N THR A 283 9.89 -28.35 -3.36
CA THR A 283 9.78 -28.17 -1.91
C THR A 283 8.50 -28.80 -1.44
N PRO A 284 8.53 -29.97 -0.74
CA PRO A 284 7.33 -30.59 -0.18
C PRO A 284 6.67 -29.66 0.86
N CYS A 285 5.32 -29.72 0.95
CA CYS A 285 4.59 -28.92 1.92
C CYS A 285 3.26 -29.57 2.34
N ASP A 286 2.82 -29.23 3.54
CA ASP A 286 1.49 -29.59 4.05
C ASP A 286 0.46 -28.51 3.68
N ALA A 287 0.89 -27.26 3.51
CA ALA A 287 0.08 -26.15 3.03
C ALA A 287 0.92 -25.15 2.23
N VAL A 288 0.25 -24.40 1.36
CA VAL A 288 0.88 -23.34 0.57
C VAL A 288 0.16 -22.01 0.75
N VAL A 289 0.93 -20.93 0.89
CA VAL A 289 0.43 -19.55 0.85
C VAL A 289 0.95 -18.87 -0.40
N LEU A 290 0.04 -18.38 -1.24
CA LEU A 290 0.37 -17.73 -2.51
C LEU A 290 0.19 -16.21 -2.38
N THR A 291 1.26 -15.47 -2.61
CA THR A 291 1.27 -14.00 -2.56
C THR A 291 1.46 -13.29 -3.91
N PRO A 292 1.76 -14.00 -5.02
CA PRO A 292 1.76 -13.36 -6.34
C PRO A 292 0.43 -12.68 -6.66
N GLU A 293 0.43 -11.80 -7.67
CA GLU A 293 -0.81 -11.15 -8.14
C GLU A 293 -1.85 -12.20 -8.55
N LEU A 294 -3.14 -11.88 -8.38
CA LEU A 294 -4.23 -12.85 -8.53
C LEU A 294 -4.19 -13.69 -9.81
N PRO A 295 -3.95 -13.12 -11.01
CA PRO A 295 -3.87 -13.94 -12.22
C PRO A 295 -2.76 -15.00 -12.16
N ALA A 296 -1.58 -14.63 -11.65
CA ALA A 296 -0.47 -15.56 -11.51
C ALA A 296 -0.76 -16.63 -10.44
N ALA A 297 -1.29 -16.23 -9.28
CA ALA A 297 -1.69 -17.17 -8.24
C ALA A 297 -2.77 -18.16 -8.73
N TYR A 298 -3.76 -17.68 -9.49
CA TYR A 298 -4.77 -18.55 -10.07
C TYR A 298 -4.23 -19.45 -11.19
N ALA A 299 -3.25 -19.00 -11.98
CA ALA A 299 -2.58 -19.85 -12.96
C ALA A 299 -1.89 -21.05 -12.28
N LEU A 300 -1.15 -20.80 -11.19
CA LEU A 300 -0.55 -21.86 -10.37
C LEU A 300 -1.61 -22.84 -9.80
N LEU A 301 -2.80 -22.34 -9.51
CA LEU A 301 -3.92 -23.13 -8.99
C LEU A 301 -4.75 -23.85 -10.08
N GLY A 302 -4.36 -23.73 -11.34
CA GLY A 302 -5.04 -24.36 -12.47
C GLY A 302 -6.25 -23.58 -12.99
N GLY A 303 -6.45 -22.34 -12.56
CA GLY A 303 -7.46 -21.43 -13.09
C GLY A 303 -8.17 -20.57 -12.05
N ALA A 304 -8.72 -19.46 -12.53
CA ALA A 304 -9.47 -18.54 -11.68
C ALA A 304 -10.88 -19.07 -11.34
N PRO A 305 -11.37 -18.83 -10.12
CA PRO A 305 -12.75 -19.17 -9.79
C PRO A 305 -13.72 -18.32 -10.62
N ARG A 306 -14.83 -18.94 -11.05
CA ARG A 306 -15.89 -18.22 -11.77
C ARG A 306 -16.47 -17.13 -10.87
N ARG A 307 -16.51 -15.90 -11.39
CA ARG A 307 -17.12 -14.73 -10.74
C ARG A 307 -18.30 -14.23 -11.55
N PRO A 308 -19.42 -13.84 -10.92
CA PRO A 308 -20.55 -13.27 -11.63
C PRO A 308 -20.23 -11.90 -12.27
N VAL A 309 -19.28 -11.15 -11.68
CA VAL A 309 -18.77 -9.88 -12.18
C VAL A 309 -17.26 -9.99 -12.32
N GLY A 310 -16.72 -9.63 -13.48
CA GLY A 310 -15.28 -9.58 -13.72
C GLY A 310 -14.56 -8.61 -12.76
N LEU A 311 -13.27 -8.85 -12.53
CA LEU A 311 -12.48 -7.93 -11.73
C LEU A 311 -12.23 -6.64 -12.50
N ARG A 312 -12.47 -5.51 -11.83
CA ARG A 312 -12.05 -4.18 -12.27
C ARG A 312 -10.73 -3.85 -11.57
N TRP A 313 -9.74 -3.46 -12.35
CA TRP A 313 -8.43 -3.10 -11.84
C TRP A 313 -8.37 -1.62 -11.48
N SER A 314 -7.54 -1.28 -10.50
CA SER A 314 -7.29 0.11 -10.12
C SER A 314 -6.62 0.88 -11.25
N PRO A 315 -6.72 2.21 -11.31
CA PRO A 315 -5.82 3.02 -12.11
C PRO A 315 -4.37 2.64 -11.83
N SER A 316 -3.48 2.98 -12.74
CA SER A 316 -2.05 2.77 -12.61
C SER A 316 -1.34 4.06 -12.18
N ALA A 317 -0.03 4.06 -12.23
CA ALA A 317 0.80 5.23 -12.04
C ALA A 317 2.02 5.17 -12.96
N VAL A 318 2.41 6.34 -13.45
CA VAL A 318 3.78 6.60 -13.88
C VAL A 318 4.56 7.08 -12.66
N VAL A 319 5.74 6.51 -12.43
CA VAL A 319 6.65 6.96 -11.38
C VAL A 319 7.96 7.33 -12.02
N VAL A 320 8.40 8.58 -11.83
CA VAL A 320 9.70 9.06 -12.29
C VAL A 320 10.59 9.31 -11.08
N HIS A 321 11.68 8.60 -11.01
CA HIS A 321 12.76 8.87 -10.06
C HIS A 321 13.84 9.69 -10.75
N ALA A 322 14.36 10.69 -10.06
CA ALA A 322 15.39 11.58 -10.58
C ALA A 322 16.47 11.87 -9.54
N GLY A 323 17.73 11.84 -9.96
CA GLY A 323 18.86 12.32 -9.16
C GLY A 323 18.93 13.83 -9.24
N MET A 324 18.53 14.53 -8.18
CA MET A 324 18.48 15.99 -8.11
C MET A 324 19.54 16.54 -7.16
N PRO A 325 19.99 17.79 -7.30
CA PRO A 325 20.70 18.47 -6.22
C PRO A 325 19.85 18.48 -4.95
N ALA A 326 20.45 18.20 -3.81
CA ALA A 326 19.74 18.37 -2.54
C ALA A 326 19.34 19.84 -2.37
N PRO A 327 18.12 20.13 -1.90
CA PRO A 327 17.66 21.49 -1.73
C PRO A 327 18.52 22.23 -0.70
N ALA A 328 18.70 23.54 -0.92
CA ALA A 328 19.45 24.36 0.02
C ALA A 328 18.80 24.34 1.42
N PRO A 329 19.60 24.37 2.50
CA PRO A 329 19.05 24.46 3.84
C PRO A 329 18.12 25.67 3.99
N GLY A 330 16.95 25.44 4.60
CA GLY A 330 15.93 26.49 4.82
C GLY A 330 14.96 26.70 3.67
N THR A 331 15.03 25.93 2.58
CA THR A 331 13.97 25.90 1.57
C THR A 331 12.72 25.21 2.14
N ALA A 332 11.53 25.71 1.77
CA ALA A 332 10.25 25.16 2.23
C ALA A 332 9.89 23.87 1.48
N GLN A 333 10.78 22.86 1.54
CA GLN A 333 10.56 21.55 0.92
C GLN A 333 10.27 20.50 1.98
N HIS A 334 9.44 19.52 1.62
CA HIS A 334 8.92 18.53 2.54
C HIS A 334 9.15 17.12 2.01
N HIS A 335 9.18 16.15 2.90
CA HIS A 335 9.32 14.73 2.53
C HIS A 335 8.27 14.31 1.50
N HIS A 336 7.00 14.65 1.77
CA HIS A 336 5.90 14.45 0.84
C HIS A 336 5.25 15.78 0.47
N THR A 337 5.14 16.04 -0.81
CA THR A 337 4.34 17.15 -1.35
C THR A 337 3.29 16.60 -2.32
N ILE A 338 2.01 16.93 -2.08
CA ILE A 338 0.94 16.65 -3.02
C ILE A 338 0.64 17.92 -3.77
N SER A 339 0.96 17.97 -5.05
CA SER A 339 0.66 19.08 -5.93
C SER A 339 -0.67 18.83 -6.62
N PHE A 340 -1.73 19.52 -6.22
CA PHE A 340 -3.06 19.38 -6.79
C PHE A 340 -3.22 20.27 -8.03
N GLY A 341 -3.58 19.67 -9.16
CA GLY A 341 -4.04 20.40 -10.34
C GLY A 341 -5.40 21.07 -10.10
N GLY A 342 -5.79 22.04 -10.94
CA GLY A 342 -7.08 22.71 -10.85
C GLY A 342 -8.27 21.79 -11.15
N SER A 343 -8.09 20.83 -12.07
CA SER A 343 -9.15 19.93 -12.54
C SER A 343 -9.31 18.65 -11.70
N TRP A 344 -9.68 18.80 -10.42
CA TRP A 344 -9.77 17.68 -9.51
C TRP A 344 -10.73 16.54 -9.95
N ALA A 345 -11.98 16.88 -10.25
CA ALA A 345 -12.95 15.90 -10.71
C ALA A 345 -12.65 15.37 -12.14
N GLY A 346 -12.04 16.20 -12.97
CA GLY A 346 -11.58 15.84 -14.31
C GLY A 346 -10.53 14.76 -14.30
N THR A 347 -9.53 14.88 -13.42
CA THR A 347 -8.46 13.90 -13.24
C THR A 347 -8.99 12.48 -13.09
N PHE A 348 -9.93 12.25 -12.18
CA PHE A 348 -10.48 10.89 -11.96
C PHE A 348 -11.25 10.37 -13.17
N ARG A 349 -12.02 11.22 -13.85
CA ARG A 349 -12.75 10.83 -15.06
C ARG A 349 -11.80 10.45 -16.18
N GLU A 350 -10.74 11.23 -16.39
CA GLU A 350 -9.74 10.97 -17.43
C GLU A 350 -9.05 9.62 -17.22
N ILE A 351 -8.52 9.37 -16.01
CA ILE A 351 -7.72 8.16 -15.74
C ILE A 351 -8.55 6.90 -15.49
N ILE A 352 -9.80 7.02 -14.98
CA ILE A 352 -10.60 5.86 -14.60
C ILE A 352 -11.60 5.47 -15.69
N ASP A 353 -12.24 6.46 -16.32
CA ASP A 353 -13.37 6.22 -17.21
C ASP A 353 -13.00 6.42 -18.69
N GLU A 354 -12.18 7.43 -19.02
CA GLU A 354 -11.87 7.81 -20.40
C GLU A 354 -10.56 7.19 -20.93
N GLY A 355 -9.72 6.63 -20.05
CA GLY A 355 -8.45 6.02 -20.46
C GLY A 355 -7.46 7.03 -21.04
N ARG A 356 -7.44 8.26 -20.53
CA ARG A 356 -6.54 9.34 -20.95
C ARG A 356 -5.60 9.77 -19.83
N LEU A 357 -4.44 10.28 -20.18
CA LEU A 357 -3.55 10.96 -19.24
C LEU A 357 -4.24 12.22 -18.70
N MET A 358 -3.83 12.64 -17.50
CA MET A 358 -4.37 13.85 -16.87
C MET A 358 -4.02 15.09 -17.68
N SER A 359 -5.03 15.89 -18.01
CA SER A 359 -4.83 17.17 -18.70
C SER A 359 -4.26 18.26 -17.78
N ASP A 360 -4.43 18.11 -16.47
CA ASP A 360 -3.86 18.97 -15.43
C ASP A 360 -3.45 18.08 -14.24
N PRO A 361 -2.20 17.58 -14.25
CA PRO A 361 -1.79 16.51 -13.36
C PRO A 361 -1.80 16.91 -11.88
N SER A 362 -2.37 16.01 -11.04
CA SER A 362 -2.13 16.00 -9.60
C SER A 362 -1.04 14.98 -9.28
N LEU A 363 0.01 15.41 -8.57
CA LEU A 363 1.25 14.67 -8.41
C LEU A 363 1.59 14.47 -6.93
N LEU A 364 2.16 13.31 -6.60
CA LEU A 364 2.84 13.10 -5.33
C LEU A 364 4.35 13.18 -5.57
N VAL A 365 5.01 14.14 -4.91
CA VAL A 365 6.47 14.26 -4.90
C VAL A 365 6.99 13.77 -3.56
N THR A 366 7.96 12.86 -3.59
CA THR A 366 8.60 12.32 -2.39
C THR A 366 10.11 12.57 -2.44
N ARG A 367 10.66 13.11 -1.35
CA ARG A 367 12.07 13.45 -1.17
C ARG A 367 12.60 12.83 0.13
N PRO A 368 12.94 11.54 0.14
CA PRO A 368 13.31 10.81 1.36
C PRO A 368 14.60 11.36 2.00
N GLY A 369 15.51 11.94 1.22
CA GLY A 369 16.73 12.55 1.68
C GLY A 369 16.53 13.72 2.66
N LEU A 370 15.35 14.37 2.65
CA LEU A 370 15.02 15.41 3.63
C LEU A 370 14.79 14.87 5.04
N THR A 371 14.41 13.61 5.16
CA THR A 371 14.22 12.94 6.46
C THR A 371 15.43 12.10 6.84
N ASP A 372 16.08 11.50 5.86
CA ASP A 372 17.29 10.70 6.06
C ASP A 372 18.42 11.15 5.14
N PRO A 373 19.32 12.02 5.63
CA PRO A 373 20.47 12.51 4.86
C PRO A 373 21.43 11.42 4.38
N SER A 374 21.40 10.21 4.97
CA SER A 374 22.23 9.08 4.49
C SER A 374 21.83 8.62 3.08
N LEU A 375 20.64 9.01 2.61
CA LEU A 375 20.14 8.75 1.25
C LEU A 375 20.56 9.84 0.22
N GLN A 376 21.49 10.73 0.61
CA GLN A 376 21.97 11.86 -0.22
C GLN A 376 23.44 11.68 -0.63
N PRO A 377 23.75 10.81 -1.60
CA PRO A 377 25.13 10.63 -2.06
C PRO A 377 25.65 11.93 -2.72
N GLY A 378 26.87 12.37 -2.32
CA GLY A 378 27.54 13.54 -2.92
C GLY A 378 26.75 14.86 -2.85
N GLY A 379 25.85 15.03 -1.86
CA GLY A 379 25.00 16.21 -1.73
C GLY A 379 23.85 16.26 -2.75
N ARG A 380 23.48 15.12 -3.30
CA ARG A 380 22.33 14.97 -4.19
C ARG A 380 21.28 14.09 -3.52
N GLU A 381 20.05 14.16 -4.01
CA GLU A 381 18.94 13.39 -3.47
C GLU A 381 18.19 12.64 -4.58
N VAL A 382 17.40 11.67 -4.17
CA VAL A 382 16.35 11.09 -5.02
C VAL A 382 15.08 11.93 -4.85
N MET A 383 14.54 12.41 -5.95
CA MET A 383 13.18 12.94 -6.03
C MET A 383 12.32 11.92 -6.80
N SER A 384 11.25 11.45 -6.17
CA SER A 384 10.29 10.56 -6.81
C SER A 384 8.99 11.31 -7.10
N VAL A 385 8.53 11.24 -8.35
CA VAL A 385 7.29 11.88 -8.81
C VAL A 385 6.31 10.80 -9.25
N LEU A 386 5.18 10.68 -8.57
CA LEU A 386 4.12 9.76 -8.93
C LEU A 386 2.97 10.54 -9.59
N ALA A 387 2.65 10.15 -10.82
CA ALA A 387 1.51 10.64 -11.58
C ALA A 387 0.50 9.50 -11.80
N PRO A 388 -0.72 9.57 -11.22
CA PRO A 388 -1.76 8.61 -11.53
C PRO A 388 -2.08 8.59 -13.03
N CYS A 389 -2.33 7.41 -13.58
CA CYS A 389 -2.63 7.26 -15.00
C CYS A 389 -3.57 6.07 -15.25
N PRO A 390 -4.13 5.92 -16.46
CA PRO A 390 -4.94 4.75 -16.81
C PRO A 390 -4.11 3.47 -16.73
N ASN A 391 -4.75 2.37 -16.37
CA ASN A 391 -4.16 1.04 -16.48
C ASN A 391 -4.27 0.49 -17.92
N THR A 392 -3.54 -0.55 -18.24
CA THR A 392 -3.49 -1.11 -19.60
C THR A 392 -4.80 -1.77 -20.06
N ALA A 393 -5.71 -2.09 -19.16
CA ALA A 393 -7.04 -2.63 -19.52
C ALA A 393 -8.01 -1.53 -19.95
N VAL A 394 -7.88 -0.32 -19.39
CA VAL A 394 -8.71 0.85 -19.74
C VAL A 394 -8.12 1.58 -20.95
N ALA A 395 -6.81 1.66 -21.05
CA ALA A 395 -6.08 2.35 -22.12
C ALA A 395 -5.06 1.43 -22.83
N PRO A 396 -5.49 0.38 -23.52
CA PRO A 396 -4.58 -0.57 -24.18
C PRO A 396 -3.82 0.03 -25.37
N GLY A 397 -4.24 1.19 -25.87
CA GLY A 397 -3.63 1.87 -27.03
C GLY A 397 -2.51 2.85 -26.68
N ILE A 398 -2.17 3.05 -25.41
CA ILE A 398 -1.04 3.91 -25.04
C ILE A 398 0.27 3.14 -25.25
N ASP A 399 1.07 3.59 -26.19
CA ASP A 399 2.44 3.13 -26.43
C ASP A 399 3.39 3.85 -25.46
N TRP A 400 3.70 3.21 -24.34
CA TRP A 400 4.50 3.81 -23.27
C TRP A 400 5.97 4.02 -23.66
N ASP A 401 6.52 3.23 -24.56
CA ASP A 401 7.89 3.43 -25.05
C ASP A 401 8.02 4.76 -25.81
N ARG A 402 6.94 5.16 -26.49
CA ARG A 402 6.88 6.42 -27.23
C ARG A 402 6.40 7.59 -26.40
N VAL A 403 5.35 7.40 -25.59
CA VAL A 403 4.68 8.48 -24.83
C VAL A 403 5.42 8.79 -23.53
N GLY A 404 6.00 7.78 -22.88
CA GLY A 404 6.59 7.89 -21.56
C GLY A 404 7.64 8.98 -21.41
N PRO A 405 8.69 9.04 -22.27
CA PRO A 405 9.72 10.07 -22.17
C PRO A 405 9.15 11.49 -22.24
N ALA A 406 8.28 11.77 -23.21
CA ALA A 406 7.66 13.08 -23.37
C ALA A 406 6.75 13.43 -22.17
N TYR A 407 6.04 12.42 -21.64
CA TYR A 407 5.20 12.62 -20.46
C TYR A 407 6.03 12.91 -19.19
N ALA A 408 7.18 12.27 -19.03
CA ALA A 408 8.10 12.60 -17.94
C ALA A 408 8.59 14.07 -18.03
N GLU A 409 8.96 14.54 -19.22
CA GLU A 409 9.34 15.94 -19.45
C GLU A 409 8.18 16.90 -19.13
N GLU A 410 6.94 16.56 -19.54
CA GLU A 410 5.75 17.32 -19.22
C GLU A 410 5.54 17.42 -17.70
N LEU A 411 5.69 16.30 -16.96
CA LEU A 411 5.55 16.28 -15.51
C LEU A 411 6.59 17.19 -14.82
N PHE A 412 7.84 17.17 -15.28
CA PHE A 412 8.86 18.10 -14.76
C PHE A 412 8.55 19.56 -15.10
N GLY A 413 8.02 19.85 -16.30
CA GLY A 413 7.53 21.16 -16.68
C GLY A 413 6.42 21.64 -15.73
N VAL A 414 5.45 20.81 -15.45
CA VAL A 414 4.37 21.10 -14.47
C VAL A 414 4.93 21.39 -13.07
N LEU A 415 5.93 20.63 -12.62
CA LEU A 415 6.56 20.88 -11.32
C LEU A 415 7.34 22.19 -11.30
N ALA A 416 8.00 22.55 -12.41
CA ALA A 416 8.69 23.83 -12.55
C ALA A 416 7.71 25.02 -12.55
N ASP A 417 6.64 24.93 -13.32
CA ASP A 417 5.59 25.96 -13.39
C ASP A 417 4.92 26.20 -12.02
N ARG A 418 4.88 25.15 -11.18
CA ARG A 418 4.35 25.22 -9.81
C ARG A 418 5.42 25.55 -8.75
N GLY A 419 6.67 25.83 -9.16
CA GLY A 419 7.76 26.21 -8.26
C GLY A 419 8.32 25.08 -7.38
N LEU A 420 8.01 23.82 -7.70
CA LEU A 420 8.47 22.64 -6.93
C LEU A 420 9.86 22.16 -7.34
N VAL A 421 10.31 22.53 -8.53
CA VAL A 421 11.67 22.33 -9.03
C VAL A 421 12.16 23.60 -9.73
N ASP A 422 13.46 23.82 -9.70
CA ASP A 422 14.08 24.90 -10.47
C ASP A 422 14.22 24.44 -11.94
N PRO A 423 13.63 25.15 -12.91
CA PRO A 423 13.69 24.78 -14.33
C PRO A 423 15.10 24.79 -14.92
N SER A 424 16.03 25.50 -14.29
CA SER A 424 17.44 25.54 -14.71
C SER A 424 18.23 24.30 -14.26
N VAL A 425 17.70 23.51 -13.33
CA VAL A 425 18.34 22.33 -12.77
C VAL A 425 17.92 21.09 -13.53
N GLN A 426 18.89 20.40 -14.12
CA GLN A 426 18.67 19.12 -14.78
C GLN A 426 18.99 17.96 -13.83
N PRO A 427 18.19 16.88 -13.84
CA PRO A 427 18.53 15.67 -13.12
C PRO A 427 19.80 15.03 -13.69
N SER A 428 20.66 14.45 -12.84
CA SER A 428 21.85 13.71 -13.31
C SER A 428 21.46 12.39 -13.96
N TRP A 429 20.36 11.84 -13.56
CA TRP A 429 19.73 10.65 -14.14
C TRP A 429 18.24 10.66 -13.89
N THR A 430 17.49 9.92 -14.71
CA THR A 430 16.08 9.61 -14.52
C THR A 430 15.84 8.12 -14.68
N ARG A 431 14.89 7.58 -13.93
CA ARG A 431 14.33 6.23 -14.11
C ARG A 431 12.83 6.32 -14.03
N MET A 432 12.15 5.71 -14.98
CA MET A 432 10.70 5.77 -15.07
C MET A 432 10.11 4.36 -15.02
N TRP A 433 8.99 4.24 -14.33
CA TRP A 433 8.11 3.07 -14.33
C TRP A 433 6.77 3.46 -14.91
N THR A 434 6.31 2.71 -15.89
CA THR A 434 5.06 2.90 -16.61
C THR A 434 4.10 1.74 -16.37
N PRO A 435 2.82 1.84 -16.78
CA PRO A 435 1.91 0.69 -16.79
C PRO A 435 2.43 -0.52 -17.56
N GLN A 436 3.23 -0.32 -18.58
CA GLN A 436 3.87 -1.41 -19.34
C GLN A 436 4.91 -2.13 -18.49
N ASP A 437 5.73 -1.39 -17.75
CA ASP A 437 6.75 -1.95 -16.85
C ASP A 437 6.10 -2.71 -15.69
N TRP A 438 5.02 -2.17 -15.11
CA TRP A 438 4.25 -2.87 -14.08
C TRP A 438 3.65 -4.18 -14.62
N ALA A 439 3.15 -4.19 -15.87
CA ALA A 439 2.65 -5.40 -16.52
C ALA A 439 3.77 -6.42 -16.74
N ALA A 440 4.93 -5.98 -17.21
CA ALA A 440 6.11 -6.83 -17.40
C ALA A 440 6.61 -7.44 -16.08
N ALA A 441 6.49 -6.69 -14.97
CA ALA A 441 6.75 -7.19 -13.61
C ALA A 441 5.65 -8.16 -13.08
N GLY A 442 4.63 -8.48 -13.89
CA GLY A 442 3.56 -9.44 -13.55
C GLY A 442 2.38 -8.84 -12.81
N MET A 443 2.23 -7.51 -12.79
CA MET A 443 1.10 -6.84 -12.16
C MET A 443 -0.09 -6.77 -13.11
N ALA A 444 -1.24 -7.23 -12.64
CA ALA A 444 -2.45 -7.34 -13.44
C ALA A 444 -2.89 -5.99 -14.00
N ALA A 445 -3.19 -5.94 -15.30
CA ALA A 445 -3.54 -4.71 -16.02
C ALA A 445 -2.51 -3.58 -15.89
N GLY A 446 -1.25 -3.90 -15.62
CA GLY A 446 -0.20 -2.91 -15.48
C GLY A 446 -0.44 -1.92 -14.33
N THR A 447 -1.05 -2.35 -13.24
CA THR A 447 -1.25 -1.51 -12.06
C THR A 447 -0.62 -2.10 -10.80
N PRO A 448 0.20 -1.33 -10.05
CA PRO A 448 0.74 -1.78 -8.78
C PRO A 448 -0.32 -1.82 -7.66
N PHE A 449 -1.54 -1.34 -7.92
CA PHE A 449 -2.62 -1.20 -6.93
C PHE A 449 -3.66 -2.32 -6.99
N SER A 450 -3.46 -3.37 -7.83
CA SER A 450 -4.33 -4.55 -7.93
C SER A 450 -5.80 -4.21 -8.22
N ALA A 451 -6.75 -5.04 -7.79
CA ALA A 451 -8.18 -4.83 -8.03
C ALA A 451 -8.75 -3.65 -7.23
N SER A 452 -9.51 -2.78 -7.90
CA SER A 452 -10.16 -1.61 -7.29
C SER A 452 -11.18 -2.02 -6.22
N HIS A 453 -11.43 -1.12 -5.28
CA HIS A 453 -12.33 -1.34 -4.16
C HIS A 453 -13.76 -0.80 -4.46
N THR A 454 -14.34 -1.25 -5.57
CA THR A 454 -15.77 -1.03 -5.81
C THR A 454 -16.61 -1.84 -4.83
N LEU A 455 -17.89 -1.51 -4.66
CA LEU A 455 -18.79 -2.27 -3.77
C LEU A 455 -18.75 -3.78 -4.06
N ALA A 456 -18.74 -4.16 -5.34
CA ALA A 456 -18.69 -5.56 -5.78
C ALA A 456 -17.34 -6.26 -5.56
N GLN A 457 -16.33 -5.52 -5.09
CA GLN A 457 -14.96 -5.99 -4.85
C GLN A 457 -14.44 -5.59 -3.46
N THR A 458 -15.34 -5.29 -2.52
CA THR A 458 -15.00 -4.85 -1.16
C THR A 458 -15.49 -5.87 -0.14
N GLY A 459 -14.75 -6.06 0.93
CA GLY A 459 -15.10 -6.94 2.05
C GLY A 459 -15.39 -8.37 1.57
N PRO A 460 -16.58 -8.93 1.84
CA PRO A 460 -16.91 -10.32 1.48
C PRO A 460 -17.03 -10.59 -0.03
N PHE A 461 -17.09 -9.53 -0.85
CA PHE A 461 -17.13 -9.62 -2.31
C PHE A 461 -15.74 -9.57 -2.96
N ARG A 462 -14.70 -9.23 -2.18
CA ARG A 462 -13.31 -9.33 -2.64
C ARG A 462 -12.91 -10.80 -2.83
N PRO A 463 -11.92 -11.13 -3.68
CA PRO A 463 -11.37 -12.48 -3.75
C PRO A 463 -11.00 -13.00 -2.36
N ARG A 464 -11.53 -14.17 -2.02
CA ARG A 464 -11.31 -14.79 -0.69
C ARG A 464 -9.91 -15.33 -0.59
N ASN A 465 -9.34 -15.33 0.61
CA ASN A 465 -8.04 -15.94 0.88
C ASN A 465 -8.08 -17.49 0.90
N LEU A 466 -9.19 -18.13 1.23
CA LEU A 466 -9.38 -19.56 1.01
C LEU A 466 -9.79 -19.85 -0.42
N VAL A 467 -9.03 -20.71 -1.10
CA VAL A 467 -9.25 -21.07 -2.50
C VAL A 467 -10.21 -22.26 -2.59
N ARG A 468 -11.30 -22.10 -3.36
CA ARG A 468 -12.21 -23.23 -3.64
C ARG A 468 -11.53 -24.29 -4.49
N GLY A 469 -11.78 -25.56 -4.18
CA GLY A 469 -11.19 -26.69 -4.91
C GLY A 469 -9.76 -26.99 -4.52
N THR A 470 -9.32 -26.43 -3.38
CA THR A 470 -8.06 -26.82 -2.73
C THR A 470 -8.30 -26.99 -1.24
N ALA A 471 -7.71 -28.04 -0.66
CA ALA A 471 -7.82 -28.36 0.76
C ALA A 471 -6.89 -27.50 1.62
N ASN A 472 -5.74 -27.05 1.07
CA ASN A 472 -4.62 -26.51 1.83
C ASN A 472 -3.89 -25.33 1.16
N ALA A 473 -4.52 -24.64 0.20
CA ALA A 473 -3.97 -23.43 -0.41
C ALA A 473 -4.67 -22.18 0.10
N VAL A 474 -3.88 -21.15 0.43
CA VAL A 474 -4.34 -19.86 0.95
C VAL A 474 -3.73 -18.73 0.12
N LEU A 475 -4.48 -17.66 -0.15
CA LEU A 475 -3.97 -16.44 -0.76
C LEU A 475 -3.65 -15.39 0.29
N ALA A 476 -2.62 -14.59 0.06
CA ALA A 476 -2.33 -13.36 0.82
C ALA A 476 -1.90 -12.24 -0.14
N GLY A 477 -2.00 -11.00 0.31
CA GLY A 477 -1.55 -9.82 -0.44
C GLY A 477 -2.67 -8.94 -0.99
N CYS A 478 -2.31 -8.02 -1.87
CA CYS A 478 -3.19 -6.96 -2.40
C CYS A 478 -4.44 -7.49 -3.11
N GLY A 479 -4.33 -8.62 -3.79
CA GLY A 479 -5.42 -9.19 -4.60
C GLY A 479 -6.57 -9.76 -3.78
N THR A 480 -6.36 -10.12 -2.52
CA THR A 480 -7.35 -10.70 -1.62
C THR A 480 -7.74 -9.72 -0.49
N THR A 481 -8.48 -10.22 0.51
CA THR A 481 -8.89 -9.44 1.68
C THR A 481 -7.69 -9.15 2.60
N PRO A 482 -7.62 -7.95 3.23
CA PRO A 482 -8.56 -6.82 3.09
C PRO A 482 -8.35 -5.98 1.84
N GLY A 483 -7.15 -5.93 1.24
CA GLY A 483 -6.91 -5.19 0.01
C GLY A 483 -5.50 -4.66 -0.19
N VAL A 484 -5.38 -3.55 -0.93
CA VAL A 484 -4.12 -2.90 -1.30
C VAL A 484 -3.64 -1.93 -0.22
N GLY A 485 -2.31 -1.75 -0.11
CA GLY A 485 -1.62 -0.86 0.83
C GLY A 485 -0.78 -1.64 1.85
N ILE A 486 0.19 -0.98 2.48
CA ILE A 486 1.06 -1.61 3.48
C ILE A 486 0.23 -2.20 4.63
N PRO A 487 -0.65 -1.43 5.31
CA PRO A 487 -1.48 -1.98 6.38
C PRO A 487 -2.33 -3.18 5.92
N PRO A 488 -3.10 -3.09 4.82
CA PRO A 488 -3.89 -4.22 4.36
C PRO A 488 -3.09 -5.48 4.01
N VAL A 489 -1.89 -5.37 3.44
CA VAL A 489 -1.11 -6.57 3.08
C VAL A 489 -0.48 -7.23 4.30
N LEU A 490 -0.07 -6.47 5.32
CA LEU A 490 0.39 -7.03 6.61
C LEU A 490 -0.75 -7.79 7.30
N ILE A 491 -1.94 -7.19 7.35
CA ILE A 491 -3.15 -7.84 7.85
C ILE A 491 -3.49 -9.09 7.03
N SER A 492 -3.41 -9.02 5.69
CA SER A 492 -3.67 -10.16 4.81
C SER A 492 -2.75 -11.34 5.11
N GLY A 493 -1.48 -11.06 5.43
CA GLY A 493 -0.52 -12.08 5.87
C GLY A 493 -0.94 -12.75 7.17
N ARG A 494 -1.32 -11.99 8.19
CA ARG A 494 -1.85 -12.51 9.45
C ARG A 494 -3.12 -13.35 9.23
N LEU A 495 -4.07 -12.83 8.45
CA LEU A 495 -5.31 -13.54 8.14
C LEU A 495 -5.08 -14.85 7.39
N ALA A 496 -4.06 -14.92 6.52
CA ALA A 496 -3.67 -16.15 5.84
C ALA A 496 -3.08 -17.16 6.83
N ALA A 497 -2.21 -16.73 7.73
CA ALA A 497 -1.68 -17.59 8.80
C ALA A 497 -2.79 -18.16 9.68
N GLU A 498 -3.78 -17.34 10.07
CA GLU A 498 -4.95 -17.78 10.84
C GLU A 498 -5.80 -18.84 10.13
N ARG A 499 -5.83 -18.86 8.79
CA ARG A 499 -6.50 -19.93 8.01
C ARG A 499 -5.83 -21.28 8.22
N ILE A 500 -4.56 -21.28 8.58
CA ILE A 500 -3.76 -22.48 8.80
C ILE A 500 -3.75 -22.88 10.28
N THR A 501 -3.45 -21.92 11.16
CA THR A 501 -3.21 -22.18 12.59
C THR A 501 -4.45 -22.01 13.48
N GLY A 502 -5.46 -21.31 12.99
CA GLY A 502 -6.59 -20.80 13.79
C GLY A 502 -6.34 -19.39 14.31
N PRO A 503 -7.38 -18.71 14.82
CA PRO A 503 -7.23 -17.38 15.40
C PRO A 503 -6.34 -17.46 16.63
N ARG A 504 -5.42 -16.50 16.78
CA ARG A 504 -4.72 -16.32 18.04
C ARG A 504 -5.73 -15.85 19.11
N PRO A 505 -5.56 -16.27 20.37
CA PRO A 505 -6.24 -15.58 21.47
C PRO A 505 -5.89 -14.10 21.35
N THR A 506 -6.89 -13.24 21.25
CA THR A 506 -6.69 -11.80 21.36
C THR A 506 -6.18 -11.51 22.77
N GLU A 507 -4.87 -11.38 22.94
CA GLU A 507 -4.40 -10.53 24.02
C GLU A 507 -4.94 -9.16 23.66
N HIS A 508 -5.91 -8.70 24.43
CA HIS A 508 -6.36 -7.32 24.38
C HIS A 508 -5.09 -6.49 24.58
N ALA A 509 -4.53 -5.95 23.51
CA ALA A 509 -3.61 -4.84 23.59
C ALA A 509 -4.41 -3.75 24.31
N GLY A 510 -4.21 -3.68 25.62
CA GLY A 510 -4.77 -2.65 26.43
C GLY A 510 -4.34 -1.35 25.77
N HIS A 511 -5.30 -0.62 25.23
CA HIS A 511 -5.08 0.74 24.81
C HIS A 511 -4.61 1.45 26.06
N GLY A 512 -3.28 1.58 26.18
CA GLY A 512 -2.63 2.30 27.25
C GLY A 512 -3.32 3.65 27.36
N THR A 513 -4.04 3.83 28.42
CA THR A 513 -4.45 5.13 28.94
C THR A 513 -3.18 5.95 29.08
N ALA A 514 -2.84 6.70 28.02
CA ALA A 514 -1.85 7.75 28.11
C ALA A 514 -2.25 8.67 29.26
N ALA A 515 -1.36 8.75 30.21
CA ALA A 515 -1.43 9.40 31.48
C ALA A 515 -2.21 10.73 31.44
N ARG A 516 -3.23 10.80 32.29
CA ARG A 516 -3.63 12.05 32.92
C ARG A 516 -2.43 12.57 33.72
N THR A 517 -1.77 13.58 33.22
CA THR A 517 -1.04 14.52 34.05
C THR A 517 -1.78 15.86 33.93
N GLY A 518 -2.56 16.19 34.91
CA GLY A 518 -2.92 17.56 35.29
C GLY A 518 -1.82 18.14 36.21
N PRO A 519 -1.94 19.38 36.68
CA PRO A 519 -3.07 20.33 36.66
C PRO A 519 -2.96 21.40 35.60
#